data_9f0a71a12cb2c8fc053ddf7d34996304
#
_entry.id   9f0a71a12cb2c8fc053ddf7d34996304
#
_cell.length_a   1.000
_cell.length_b   1.000
_cell.length_c   1.000
_cell.angle_alpha   90.00
_cell.angle_beta   90.00
_cell.angle_gamma   90.00
#
_symmetry.space_group_name_H-M   'P 1'
#
loop_
_entity.id
_entity.type
_entity.pdbx_description
1 polymer ?
#
loop_
_entity_poly.entity_id
_entity_poly.type
_entity_poly.pdbx_seq_one_letter_code
_entity_poly.pdbx_strand_id
1 'polypeptide(L)'
;MFDISKRDGLARLGKIKTKHGVLDTPTLLPVVNPKILTLSMDELKECGAQGLITNSYIIYKNSELKEIAEDKGVHGLLNWDGPIMTDSGTFQSHVYGEIDMQPDEILNFQKKIGVDIGTVLDVFCEPETRFEEAKNELDETQRRIEESDKNKGSIFLAAPIQGGRHLDLRLKAAQMASETNADVFPIGGVVPLMEKNNFEKLAEVIIASKKGLDISKPVHLFGCGHPMLFALASFLGCDLFDSASYAKFASRDSLMFTWGTKNLEELEEMPGEFSAAPGLTVKELKKMEKNARQKIIAKHNLIVSFTEIRRVKQAIHDGLLWELVENRLRTSPALMKVFGILKREMGWIGEFEPAYRYKTPIKTGNESDLRPIFSKLTNSFKSGDMVHPYFGKVPNHLSETYPFHPGLLQDDIEGWKMQNWNLERVKTILDYQFGKGNGKILTDGETELVVSRKTKRLRNLLLDGEHVASLSHRRGMFILQKKGAELIHRASKSPQFRVIVDSETAEFNRKGKSVFCKFIEDIDPRLKCMDECIVVTPNDDLIAFGKLIIAPKELVLGQQGMAVRVRSGIETS
;
A
#
# COMPACT_ATOMS: atom_id res chain seq x y z
N MET A 1 -2.36 -13.35 9.39
CA MET A 1 -2.67 -13.31 7.94
C MET A 1 -2.93 -11.86 7.56
N PHE A 2 -2.34 -11.41 6.44
CA PHE A 2 -2.53 -10.05 5.91
C PHE A 2 -3.69 -10.04 4.91
N ASP A 3 -4.74 -9.28 5.23
CA ASP A 3 -5.99 -9.23 4.46
C ASP A 3 -6.13 -7.86 3.80
N ILE A 4 -6.00 -7.79 2.47
CA ILE A 4 -5.96 -6.54 1.71
C ILE A 4 -7.37 -6.21 1.20
N SER A 5 -7.86 -5.02 1.53
CA SER A 5 -9.20 -4.56 1.19
C SER A 5 -9.26 -3.58 0.00
N LYS A 6 -8.24 -2.72 -0.15
CA LYS A 6 -8.14 -1.72 -1.22
C LYS A 6 -6.70 -1.46 -1.63
N ARG A 7 -6.53 -0.93 -2.86
CA ARG A 7 -5.23 -0.59 -3.44
C ARG A 7 -5.29 0.76 -4.14
N ASP A 8 -4.14 1.43 -4.18
CA ASP A 8 -3.87 2.60 -5.00
C ASP A 8 -2.40 2.52 -5.48
N GLY A 9 -2.18 1.96 -6.66
CA GLY A 9 -0.85 1.52 -7.11
C GLY A 9 -0.31 0.41 -6.19
N LEU A 10 0.92 0.56 -5.72
CA LEU A 10 1.54 -0.38 -4.77
C LEU A 10 1.01 -0.23 -3.33
N ALA A 11 0.40 0.91 -3.01
CA ALA A 11 -0.16 1.15 -1.67
C ALA A 11 -1.42 0.32 -1.41
N ARG A 12 -1.57 -0.13 -0.18
CA ARG A 12 -2.63 -1.06 0.23
C ARG A 12 -3.28 -0.63 1.54
N LEU A 13 -4.61 -0.75 1.60
CA LEU A 13 -5.33 -0.82 2.86
C LEU A 13 -5.51 -2.28 3.24
N GLY A 14 -5.04 -2.67 4.39
CA GLY A 14 -5.09 -4.05 4.83
C GLY A 14 -5.23 -4.20 6.34
N LYS A 15 -5.30 -5.47 6.78
CA LYS A 15 -5.38 -5.86 8.19
C LYS A 15 -4.39 -6.98 8.46
N ILE A 16 -3.51 -6.79 9.43
CA ILE A 16 -2.67 -7.84 9.98
C ILE A 16 -3.34 -8.33 11.26
N LYS A 17 -3.82 -9.57 11.24
CA LYS A 17 -4.49 -10.19 12.40
C LYS A 17 -3.45 -10.96 13.20
N THR A 18 -3.17 -10.50 14.41
CA THR A 18 -2.29 -11.15 15.37
C THR A 18 -3.09 -11.82 16.48
N LYS A 19 -2.41 -12.44 17.43
CA LYS A 19 -3.04 -13.04 18.62
C LYS A 19 -3.69 -11.98 19.54
N HIS A 20 -3.05 -10.82 19.69
CA HIS A 20 -3.48 -9.76 20.62
C HIS A 20 -4.21 -8.59 19.93
N GLY A 21 -4.62 -8.74 18.68
CA GLY A 21 -5.41 -7.72 17.99
C GLY A 21 -5.13 -7.58 16.51
N VAL A 22 -5.57 -6.46 15.93
CA VAL A 22 -5.49 -6.18 14.51
C VAL A 22 -4.74 -4.88 14.27
N LEU A 23 -3.81 -4.89 13.33
CA LEU A 23 -3.18 -3.68 12.80
C LEU A 23 -3.83 -3.33 11.47
N ASP A 24 -4.46 -2.16 11.40
CA ASP A 24 -5.01 -1.60 10.15
C ASP A 24 -3.91 -0.84 9.41
N THR A 25 -3.45 -1.38 8.28
CA THR A 25 -2.34 -0.79 7.51
C THR A 25 -2.81 0.24 6.46
N PRO A 26 -1.94 1.20 6.08
CA PRO A 26 -0.64 1.52 6.66
C PRO A 26 -0.74 1.99 8.12
N THR A 27 0.25 1.65 8.95
CA THR A 27 0.26 2.14 10.34
C THR A 27 1.68 2.34 10.88
N LEU A 28 1.78 3.18 11.92
CA LEU A 28 3.00 3.42 12.67
C LEU A 28 2.96 2.61 13.97
N LEU A 29 4.05 1.93 14.29
CA LEU A 29 4.34 1.31 15.57
C LEU A 29 5.27 2.25 16.37
N PRO A 30 4.79 2.96 17.39
CA PRO A 30 5.68 3.75 18.26
C PRO A 30 6.71 2.83 18.92
N VAL A 31 7.98 3.24 18.87
CA VAL A 31 9.05 2.56 19.59
C VAL A 31 8.97 2.91 21.06
N VAL A 32 8.85 1.88 21.90
CA VAL A 32 8.78 2.00 23.36
C VAL A 32 10.03 1.39 24.00
N ASN A 33 10.74 2.22 24.76
CA ASN A 33 11.79 1.73 25.64
C ASN A 33 11.21 1.47 27.03
N PRO A 34 11.18 0.22 27.52
CA PRO A 34 10.55 -0.12 28.80
C PRO A 34 11.25 0.51 30.01
N LYS A 35 12.51 1.00 29.86
CA LYS A 35 13.24 1.72 30.90
C LYS A 35 12.85 3.20 31.01
N ILE A 36 12.44 3.80 29.88
CA ILE A 36 12.20 5.25 29.78
C ILE A 36 10.93 5.50 28.97
N LEU A 37 9.83 5.71 29.65
CA LEU A 37 8.55 6.02 29.02
C LEU A 37 8.40 7.53 28.87
N THR A 38 8.45 8.03 27.63
CA THR A 38 8.18 9.46 27.34
C THR A 38 6.68 9.77 27.44
N LEU A 39 5.84 8.86 26.96
CA LEU A 39 4.38 8.90 27.05
C LEU A 39 3.89 7.60 27.71
N SER A 40 2.79 7.68 28.47
CA SER A 40 2.16 6.48 29.02
C SER A 40 1.49 5.64 27.92
N MET A 41 1.18 4.39 28.21
CA MET A 41 0.49 3.50 27.27
C MET A 41 -0.88 4.04 26.86
N ASP A 42 -1.60 4.67 27.81
CA ASP A 42 -2.89 5.31 27.52
C ASP A 42 -2.71 6.52 26.58
N GLU A 43 -1.68 7.35 26.80
CA GLU A 43 -1.37 8.47 25.91
C GLU A 43 -0.99 7.99 24.50
N LEU A 44 -0.28 6.85 24.37
CA LEU A 44 0.00 6.25 23.07
C LEU A 44 -1.29 5.79 22.36
N LYS A 45 -2.23 5.16 23.09
CA LYS A 45 -3.55 4.78 22.58
C LYS A 45 -4.36 6.01 22.14
N GLU A 46 -4.41 7.05 22.97
CA GLU A 46 -5.08 8.32 22.65
C GLU A 46 -4.54 8.97 21.38
N CYS A 47 -3.23 8.89 21.13
CA CYS A 47 -2.62 9.38 19.90
C CYS A 47 -3.01 8.55 18.67
N GLY A 48 -3.44 7.30 18.85
CA GLY A 48 -3.91 6.42 17.78
C GLY A 48 -3.05 5.16 17.54
N ALA A 49 -2.15 4.81 18.47
CA ALA A 49 -1.36 3.58 18.38
C ALA A 49 -2.28 2.36 18.50
N GLN A 50 -2.15 1.43 17.52
CA GLN A 50 -2.85 0.15 17.50
C GLN A 50 -1.93 -1.00 17.95
N GLY A 51 -0.64 -0.81 17.84
CA GLY A 51 0.41 -1.72 18.25
C GLY A 51 1.67 -0.94 18.56
N LEU A 52 2.62 -1.60 19.17
CA LEU A 52 3.90 -1.04 19.59
C LEU A 52 5.06 -1.86 19.01
N ILE A 53 6.23 -1.25 18.98
CA ILE A 53 7.49 -1.98 18.83
C ILE A 53 8.40 -1.69 20.02
N THR A 54 9.04 -2.72 20.54
CA THR A 54 10.04 -2.62 21.61
C THR A 54 11.26 -3.44 21.24
N ASN A 55 12.30 -3.40 22.07
CA ASN A 55 13.56 -4.06 21.79
C ASN A 55 13.76 -5.26 22.71
N SER A 56 13.76 -6.47 22.14
CA SER A 56 13.92 -7.72 22.91
C SER A 56 15.29 -7.85 23.56
N TYR A 57 16.36 -7.33 22.93
CA TYR A 57 17.69 -7.36 23.48
C TYR A 57 17.83 -6.47 24.73
N ILE A 58 17.23 -5.27 24.71
CA ILE A 58 17.20 -4.37 25.89
C ILE A 58 16.49 -5.04 27.08
N ILE A 59 15.38 -5.73 26.80
CA ILE A 59 14.63 -6.48 27.82
C ILE A 59 15.51 -7.64 28.35
N TYR A 60 16.11 -8.42 27.46
CA TYR A 60 16.92 -9.58 27.81
C TYR A 60 18.14 -9.21 28.69
N LYS A 61 18.84 -8.12 28.36
CA LYS A 61 20.05 -7.68 29.09
C LYS A 61 19.76 -7.01 30.44
N ASN A 62 18.53 -6.66 30.71
CA ASN A 62 18.13 -6.12 32.02
C ASN A 62 17.46 -7.22 32.85
N SER A 63 18.09 -7.63 33.94
CA SER A 63 17.63 -8.76 34.76
C SER A 63 16.20 -8.56 35.29
N GLU A 64 15.84 -7.36 35.76
CA GLU A 64 14.51 -7.03 36.26
C GLU A 64 13.45 -7.09 35.16
N LEU A 65 13.70 -6.43 34.00
CA LEU A 65 12.78 -6.46 32.86
C LEU A 65 12.63 -7.87 32.29
N LYS A 66 13.71 -8.64 32.26
CA LYS A 66 13.72 -10.02 31.78
C LYS A 66 12.83 -10.89 32.69
N GLU A 67 13.01 -10.81 34.00
CA GLU A 67 12.21 -11.59 34.97
C GLU A 67 10.71 -11.25 34.82
N ILE A 68 10.35 -9.96 34.77
CA ILE A 68 8.95 -9.53 34.58
C ILE A 68 8.40 -10.03 33.24
N ALA A 69 9.19 -9.91 32.15
CA ALA A 69 8.75 -10.35 30.81
C ALA A 69 8.60 -11.87 30.72
N GLU A 70 9.44 -12.64 31.41
CA GLU A 70 9.34 -14.10 31.45
C GLU A 70 8.15 -14.59 32.31
N ASP A 71 7.78 -13.84 33.37
CA ASP A 71 6.64 -14.13 34.24
C ASP A 71 5.30 -13.69 33.64
N LYS A 72 5.21 -12.44 33.15
CA LYS A 72 3.95 -11.80 32.71
C LYS A 72 3.81 -11.62 31.20
N GLY A 73 4.79 -12.06 30.44
CA GLY A 73 4.88 -11.77 29.01
C GLY A 73 5.27 -10.30 28.72
N VAL A 74 5.61 -10.02 27.47
CA VAL A 74 5.94 -8.64 27.05
C VAL A 74 4.72 -7.70 27.18
N HIS A 75 3.51 -8.22 27.01
CA HIS A 75 2.27 -7.47 27.17
C HIS A 75 2.06 -7.05 28.62
N GLY A 76 2.32 -7.94 29.58
CA GLY A 76 2.28 -7.62 31.02
C GLY A 76 3.40 -6.65 31.45
N LEU A 77 4.61 -6.82 30.88
CA LEU A 77 5.72 -5.88 31.12
C LEU A 77 5.39 -4.46 30.71
N LEU A 78 4.77 -4.30 29.53
CA LEU A 78 4.44 -2.97 28.98
C LEU A 78 3.05 -2.46 29.39
N ASN A 79 2.23 -3.28 30.04
CA ASN A 79 0.81 -2.98 30.28
C ASN A 79 0.07 -2.58 28.98
N TRP A 80 0.24 -3.39 27.93
CA TRP A 80 -0.33 -3.17 26.61
C TRP A 80 -1.10 -4.40 26.14
N ASP A 81 -2.33 -4.20 25.71
CA ASP A 81 -3.26 -5.27 25.30
C ASP A 81 -3.33 -5.51 23.78
N GLY A 82 -2.74 -4.63 22.97
CA GLY A 82 -2.69 -4.74 21.51
C GLY A 82 -1.44 -5.46 20.99
N PRO A 83 -1.29 -5.56 19.65
CA PRO A 83 -0.13 -6.20 19.03
C PRO A 83 1.20 -5.58 19.46
N ILE A 84 2.20 -6.43 19.72
CA ILE A 84 3.58 -6.04 20.00
C ILE A 84 4.53 -6.71 19.02
N MET A 85 5.32 -5.88 18.33
CA MET A 85 6.49 -6.30 17.59
C MET A 85 7.75 -6.10 18.42
N THR A 86 8.75 -6.95 18.26
CA THR A 86 10.06 -6.72 18.87
C THR A 86 11.15 -6.62 17.80
N ASP A 87 11.98 -5.59 17.95
CA ASP A 87 13.29 -5.53 17.30
C ASP A 87 14.24 -6.51 18.01
N SER A 88 15.13 -7.15 17.24
CA SER A 88 16.10 -8.13 17.73
C SER A 88 17.30 -7.54 18.47
N GLY A 89 17.56 -6.24 18.30
CA GLY A 89 18.71 -5.53 18.88
C GLY A 89 19.87 -5.29 17.92
N THR A 90 19.72 -5.62 16.65
CA THR A 90 20.77 -5.44 15.63
C THR A 90 21.32 -4.02 15.58
N PHE A 91 20.45 -2.99 15.67
CA PHE A 91 20.88 -1.60 15.69
C PHE A 91 21.72 -1.26 16.95
N GLN A 92 21.39 -1.87 18.10
CA GLN A 92 22.17 -1.70 19.35
C GLN A 92 23.55 -2.33 19.23
N SER A 93 23.67 -3.48 18.55
CA SER A 93 24.95 -4.09 18.21
C SER A 93 25.84 -3.13 17.41
N HIS A 94 25.27 -2.52 16.40
CA HIS A 94 25.96 -1.58 15.53
C HIS A 94 26.46 -0.33 16.30
N VAL A 95 25.66 0.18 17.26
CA VAL A 95 25.99 1.42 18.01
C VAL A 95 26.90 1.16 19.20
N TYR A 96 26.75 0.03 19.92
CA TYR A 96 27.41 -0.24 21.19
C TYR A 96 28.41 -1.39 21.17
N GLY A 97 28.64 -2.03 20.01
CA GLY A 97 29.53 -3.17 19.83
C GLY A 97 28.78 -4.51 19.75
N GLU A 98 29.52 -5.61 19.61
CA GLU A 98 28.95 -6.94 19.37
C GLU A 98 27.88 -7.32 20.40
N ILE A 99 26.78 -7.89 19.90
CA ILE A 99 25.76 -8.54 20.73
C ILE A 99 26.34 -9.88 21.20
N ASP A 100 26.50 -10.02 22.49
CA ASP A 100 26.81 -11.27 23.16
C ASP A 100 25.52 -12.13 23.28
N MET A 101 24.97 -12.56 22.13
CA MET A 101 23.75 -13.36 22.03
C MET A 101 23.63 -13.98 20.64
N GLN A 102 23.28 -15.26 20.60
CA GLN A 102 23.07 -15.98 19.35
C GLN A 102 21.67 -15.71 18.75
N PRO A 103 21.51 -15.84 17.42
CA PRO A 103 20.21 -15.61 16.75
C PRO A 103 19.06 -16.48 17.28
N ASP A 104 19.33 -17.73 17.60
CA ASP A 104 18.34 -18.66 18.15
C ASP A 104 17.95 -18.32 19.60
N GLU A 105 18.87 -17.80 20.39
CA GLU A 105 18.60 -17.33 21.74
C GLU A 105 17.62 -16.17 21.76
N ILE A 106 17.83 -15.15 20.88
CA ILE A 106 16.93 -14.01 20.81
C ILE A 106 15.54 -14.41 20.28
N LEU A 107 15.47 -15.29 19.28
CA LEU A 107 14.21 -15.82 18.78
C LEU A 107 13.46 -16.60 19.86
N ASN A 108 14.15 -17.47 20.60
CA ASN A 108 13.56 -18.24 21.70
C ASN A 108 13.09 -17.34 22.83
N PHE A 109 13.82 -16.27 23.12
CA PHE A 109 13.39 -15.27 24.11
C PHE A 109 12.13 -14.53 23.64
N GLN A 110 12.07 -14.06 22.39
CA GLN A 110 10.89 -13.41 21.82
C GLN A 110 9.65 -14.33 21.90
N LYS A 111 9.81 -15.61 21.57
CA LYS A 111 8.75 -16.63 21.74
C LYS A 111 8.33 -16.78 23.19
N LYS A 112 9.30 -16.88 24.12
CA LYS A 112 9.05 -17.08 25.54
C LYS A 112 8.26 -15.94 26.18
N ILE A 113 8.57 -14.69 25.80
CA ILE A 113 7.87 -13.52 26.31
C ILE A 113 6.56 -13.21 25.56
N GLY A 114 6.20 -14.01 24.56
CA GLY A 114 4.90 -13.99 23.90
C GLY A 114 4.66 -12.78 22.98
N VAL A 115 5.64 -12.39 22.16
CA VAL A 115 5.47 -11.35 21.16
C VAL A 115 4.52 -11.78 20.05
N ASP A 116 3.85 -10.83 19.39
CA ASP A 116 3.05 -11.11 18.20
C ASP A 116 3.93 -11.26 16.94
N ILE A 117 4.90 -10.34 16.79
CA ILE A 117 5.83 -10.30 15.66
C ILE A 117 7.26 -10.24 16.20
N GLY A 118 8.03 -11.29 15.95
CA GLY A 118 9.44 -11.37 16.33
C GLY A 118 10.35 -11.10 15.13
N THR A 119 11.38 -10.27 15.32
CA THR A 119 12.34 -9.95 14.27
C THR A 119 13.58 -10.85 14.36
N VAL A 120 14.01 -11.38 13.22
CA VAL A 120 15.27 -12.11 13.10
C VAL A 120 16.45 -11.19 13.46
N LEU A 121 17.44 -11.72 14.17
CA LEU A 121 18.70 -11.01 14.42
C LEU A 121 19.53 -10.98 13.14
N ASP A 122 19.36 -9.94 12.34
CA ASP A 122 20.06 -9.73 11.09
C ASP A 122 21.47 -9.13 11.29
N VAL A 123 22.21 -9.00 10.22
CA VAL A 123 23.48 -8.25 10.20
C VAL A 123 23.19 -6.87 9.62
N PHE A 124 23.43 -5.81 10.41
CA PHE A 124 23.16 -4.44 9.98
C PHE A 124 24.14 -4.04 8.88
N CYS A 125 23.61 -3.78 7.69
CA CYS A 125 24.37 -3.35 6.53
C CYS A 125 24.19 -1.84 6.33
N GLU A 126 25.25 -1.07 6.55
CA GLU A 126 25.21 0.37 6.28
C GLU A 126 25.02 0.67 4.80
N PRO A 127 24.39 1.80 4.43
CA PRO A 127 24.29 2.20 3.04
C PRO A 127 25.65 2.32 2.33
N GLU A 128 26.69 2.71 3.05
CA GLU A 128 28.03 2.93 2.48
C GLU A 128 28.93 1.67 2.48
N THR A 129 28.47 0.54 3.03
CA THR A 129 29.19 -0.74 3.02
C THR A 129 29.59 -1.13 1.59
N ARG A 130 30.82 -1.64 1.42
CA ARG A 130 31.31 -2.09 0.11
C ARG A 130 30.53 -3.31 -0.37
N PHE A 131 30.45 -3.49 -1.69
CA PHE A 131 29.61 -4.53 -2.29
C PHE A 131 29.89 -5.94 -1.75
N GLU A 132 31.16 -6.37 -1.71
CA GLU A 132 31.52 -7.72 -1.23
C GLU A 132 31.21 -7.92 0.26
N GLU A 133 31.42 -6.91 1.07
CA GLU A 133 31.07 -6.91 2.49
C GLU A 133 29.55 -6.96 2.67
N ALA A 134 28.81 -6.08 1.99
CA ALA A 134 27.35 -6.06 2.00
C ALA A 134 26.74 -7.40 1.53
N LYS A 135 27.40 -8.08 0.59
CA LYS A 135 26.99 -9.41 0.14
C LYS A 135 27.20 -10.47 1.23
N ASN A 136 28.33 -10.45 1.93
CA ASN A 136 28.60 -11.36 3.03
C ASN A 136 27.62 -11.15 4.19
N GLU A 137 27.32 -9.89 4.55
CA GLU A 137 26.32 -9.52 5.56
C GLU A 137 24.90 -9.99 5.18
N LEU A 138 24.55 -9.86 3.88
CA LEU A 138 23.29 -10.38 3.34
C LEU A 138 23.23 -11.90 3.44
N ASP A 139 24.27 -12.61 2.99
CA ASP A 139 24.30 -14.08 2.98
C ASP A 139 24.21 -14.63 4.41
N GLU A 140 24.84 -14.00 5.41
CA GLU A 140 24.69 -14.35 6.84
C GLU A 140 23.27 -14.01 7.35
N THR A 141 22.71 -12.85 7.00
CA THR A 141 21.34 -12.49 7.36
C THR A 141 20.35 -13.52 6.81
N GLN A 142 20.51 -13.94 5.56
CA GLN A 142 19.65 -14.93 4.94
C GLN A 142 19.72 -16.29 5.64
N ARG A 143 20.93 -16.75 5.99
CA ARG A 143 21.13 -17.98 6.77
C ARG A 143 20.34 -17.93 8.09
N ARG A 144 20.42 -16.81 8.81
CA ARG A 144 19.66 -16.59 10.06
C ARG A 144 18.17 -16.57 9.86
N ILE A 145 17.68 -16.01 8.75
CA ILE A 145 16.25 -16.01 8.39
C ILE A 145 15.77 -17.45 8.18
N GLU A 146 16.49 -18.26 7.42
CA GLU A 146 16.13 -19.66 7.14
C GLU A 146 16.14 -20.54 8.40
N GLU A 147 17.08 -20.32 9.31
CA GLU A 147 17.12 -21.01 10.61
C GLU A 147 15.97 -20.57 11.51
N SER A 148 15.68 -19.27 11.54
CA SER A 148 14.58 -18.71 12.33
C SER A 148 13.22 -19.16 11.81
N ASP A 149 13.03 -19.25 10.49
CA ASP A 149 11.76 -19.70 9.87
C ASP A 149 11.41 -21.14 10.28
N LYS A 150 12.40 -22.02 10.36
CA LYS A 150 12.21 -23.42 10.85
C LYS A 150 11.79 -23.46 12.32
N ASN A 151 12.16 -22.45 13.10
CA ASN A 151 12.04 -22.45 14.57
C ASN A 151 11.04 -21.39 15.10
N LYS A 152 10.35 -20.62 14.23
CA LYS A 152 9.50 -19.50 14.65
C LYS A 152 8.32 -19.88 15.55
N GLY A 153 7.84 -21.13 15.48
CA GLY A 153 6.66 -21.55 16.23
C GLY A 153 5.39 -20.82 15.79
N SER A 154 4.65 -20.25 16.75
CA SER A 154 3.37 -19.58 16.50
C SER A 154 3.44 -18.07 16.35
N ILE A 155 4.62 -17.46 16.54
CA ILE A 155 4.77 -16.01 16.33
C ILE A 155 4.88 -15.68 14.84
N PHE A 156 4.50 -14.47 14.45
CA PHE A 156 4.83 -13.98 13.13
C PHE A 156 6.33 -13.64 13.08
N LEU A 157 6.98 -14.07 12.00
CA LEU A 157 8.41 -13.83 11.80
C LEU A 157 8.61 -12.64 10.85
N ALA A 158 9.35 -11.65 11.32
CA ALA A 158 9.82 -10.53 10.51
C ALA A 158 11.24 -10.83 9.98
N ALA A 159 11.38 -10.94 8.65
CA ALA A 159 12.63 -11.23 7.95
C ALA A 159 13.20 -9.95 7.33
N PRO A 160 14.25 -9.34 7.91
CA PRO A 160 14.82 -8.09 7.45
C PRO A 160 15.51 -8.23 6.08
N ILE A 161 15.27 -7.26 5.20
CA ILE A 161 15.91 -7.15 3.89
C ILE A 161 17.10 -6.21 4.01
N GLN A 162 18.31 -6.75 3.86
CA GLN A 162 19.56 -6.02 3.93
C GLN A 162 20.22 -5.91 2.54
N GLY A 163 21.40 -5.29 2.42
CA GLY A 163 22.16 -5.13 1.17
C GLY A 163 22.66 -3.71 0.91
N GLY A 164 22.72 -2.86 1.95
CA GLY A 164 23.22 -1.49 1.86
C GLY A 164 22.49 -0.66 0.80
N ARG A 165 23.25 0.07 -0.03
CA ARG A 165 22.72 0.84 -1.17
C ARG A 165 22.75 0.08 -2.50
N HIS A 166 23.16 -1.20 -2.49
CA HIS A 166 23.31 -2.01 -3.70
C HIS A 166 21.95 -2.62 -4.09
N LEU A 167 21.37 -2.12 -5.19
CA LEU A 167 20.00 -2.45 -5.59
C LEU A 167 19.82 -3.91 -6.00
N ASP A 168 20.83 -4.51 -6.61
CA ASP A 168 20.89 -5.93 -6.97
C ASP A 168 20.92 -6.84 -5.73
N LEU A 169 21.69 -6.45 -4.69
CA LEU A 169 21.67 -7.16 -3.41
C LEU A 169 20.32 -7.04 -2.69
N ARG A 170 19.68 -5.85 -2.72
CA ARG A 170 18.33 -5.65 -2.18
C ARG A 170 17.29 -6.51 -2.87
N LEU A 171 17.36 -6.59 -4.20
CA LEU A 171 16.49 -7.48 -4.98
C LEU A 171 16.74 -8.96 -4.62
N LYS A 172 18.01 -9.39 -4.58
CA LYS A 172 18.38 -10.76 -4.21
C LYS A 172 17.90 -11.11 -2.80
N ALA A 173 18.19 -10.25 -1.80
CA ALA A 173 17.73 -10.46 -0.41
C ALA A 173 16.22 -10.61 -0.32
N ALA A 174 15.48 -9.77 -1.04
CA ALA A 174 14.02 -9.81 -1.07
C ALA A 174 13.49 -11.11 -1.70
N GLN A 175 14.08 -11.58 -2.80
CA GLN A 175 13.73 -12.85 -3.43
C GLN A 175 13.96 -14.04 -2.48
N MET A 176 15.16 -14.12 -1.88
CA MET A 176 15.50 -15.20 -0.95
C MET A 176 14.59 -15.20 0.30
N ALA A 177 14.30 -14.02 0.87
CA ALA A 177 13.38 -13.92 2.01
C ALA A 177 11.94 -14.33 1.63
N SER A 178 11.51 -14.06 0.40
CA SER A 178 10.18 -14.44 -0.10
C SER A 178 10.00 -15.94 -0.30
N GLU A 179 11.08 -16.70 -0.44
CA GLU A 179 11.08 -18.17 -0.51
C GLU A 179 10.84 -18.82 0.86
N THR A 180 10.96 -18.06 1.96
CA THR A 180 10.69 -18.52 3.32
C THR A 180 9.21 -18.35 3.70
N ASN A 181 8.81 -18.92 4.85
CA ASN A 181 7.47 -18.69 5.41
C ASN A 181 7.41 -17.45 6.32
N ALA A 182 8.37 -16.53 6.22
CA ALA A 182 8.32 -15.27 6.96
C ALA A 182 7.01 -14.51 6.70
N ASP A 183 6.54 -13.77 7.69
CA ASP A 183 5.21 -13.15 7.69
C ASP A 183 5.24 -11.66 7.42
N VAL A 184 6.35 -10.99 7.72
CA VAL A 184 6.59 -9.55 7.54
C VAL A 184 7.98 -9.32 6.96
N PHE A 185 8.13 -8.35 6.06
CA PHE A 185 9.42 -8.02 5.47
C PHE A 185 9.86 -6.60 5.83
N PRO A 186 10.69 -6.44 6.87
CA PRO A 186 11.31 -5.14 7.17
C PRO A 186 12.42 -4.79 6.17
N ILE A 187 12.41 -3.56 5.65
CA ILE A 187 13.53 -3.00 4.89
C ILE A 187 14.46 -2.33 5.90
N GLY A 188 15.60 -2.98 6.16
CA GLY A 188 16.59 -2.56 7.16
C GLY A 188 17.73 -1.71 6.58
N GLY A 189 18.58 -1.15 7.45
CA GLY A 189 19.76 -0.37 7.06
C GLY A 189 19.47 0.95 6.35
N VAL A 190 18.25 1.51 6.49
CA VAL A 190 17.78 2.71 5.74
C VAL A 190 17.74 3.98 6.58
N VAL A 191 17.84 3.90 7.90
CA VAL A 191 17.82 5.07 8.79
C VAL A 191 18.88 6.12 8.41
N PRO A 192 20.13 5.75 8.11
CA PRO A 192 21.16 6.73 7.71
C PRO A 192 20.79 7.48 6.42
N LEU A 193 20.03 6.86 5.50
CA LEU A 193 19.56 7.54 4.28
C LEU A 193 18.55 8.64 4.63
N MET A 194 17.65 8.37 5.57
CA MET A 194 16.66 9.33 6.03
C MET A 194 17.30 10.48 6.82
N GLU A 195 18.23 10.18 7.72
CA GLU A 195 18.95 11.19 8.51
C GLU A 195 19.82 12.12 7.65
N LYS A 196 20.38 11.59 6.55
CA LYS A 196 21.17 12.37 5.57
C LYS A 196 20.29 13.03 4.48
N ASN A 197 18.97 12.93 4.56
CA ASN A 197 18.02 13.39 3.53
C ASN A 197 18.30 12.80 2.13
N ASN A 198 18.86 11.60 2.05
CA ASN A 198 19.09 10.92 0.77
C ASN A 198 17.85 10.12 0.34
N PHE A 199 16.76 10.85 0.06
CA PHE A 199 15.45 10.26 -0.25
C PHE A 199 15.40 9.60 -1.63
N GLU A 200 16.24 10.02 -2.58
CA GLU A 200 16.39 9.33 -3.86
C GLU A 200 16.87 7.90 -3.65
N LYS A 201 17.97 7.72 -2.90
CA LYS A 201 18.51 6.40 -2.61
C LYS A 201 17.54 5.56 -1.76
N LEU A 202 16.84 6.19 -0.81
CA LEU A 202 15.80 5.52 -0.04
C LEU A 202 14.70 4.95 -0.96
N ALA A 203 14.20 5.76 -1.91
CA ALA A 203 13.19 5.32 -2.86
C ALA A 203 13.70 4.17 -3.76
N GLU A 204 14.94 4.25 -4.26
CA GLU A 204 15.57 3.19 -5.04
C GLU A 204 15.67 1.88 -4.25
N VAL A 205 16.10 1.93 -2.98
CA VAL A 205 16.20 0.76 -2.08
C VAL A 205 14.84 0.13 -1.83
N ILE A 206 13.81 0.95 -1.54
CA ILE A 206 12.45 0.45 -1.34
C ILE A 206 11.96 -0.26 -2.62
N ILE A 207 12.10 0.37 -3.79
CA ILE A 207 11.65 -0.18 -5.06
C ILE A 207 12.38 -1.49 -5.39
N ALA A 208 13.71 -1.53 -5.23
CA ALA A 208 14.49 -2.73 -5.49
C ALA A 208 14.06 -3.90 -4.59
N SER A 209 13.85 -3.64 -3.30
CA SER A 209 13.31 -4.63 -2.35
C SER A 209 11.91 -5.08 -2.75
N LYS A 210 11.00 -4.15 -3.09
CA LYS A 210 9.63 -4.47 -3.52
C LYS A 210 9.56 -5.33 -4.77
N LYS A 211 10.49 -5.18 -5.69
CA LYS A 211 10.56 -5.99 -6.92
C LYS A 211 10.83 -7.48 -6.65
N GLY A 212 11.45 -7.81 -5.51
CA GLY A 212 11.74 -9.20 -5.12
C GLY A 212 10.79 -9.78 -4.07
N LEU A 213 10.03 -8.93 -3.36
CA LEU A 213 9.19 -9.36 -2.23
C LEU A 213 7.86 -9.97 -2.65
N ASP A 214 7.43 -10.99 -1.91
CA ASP A 214 6.06 -11.52 -1.95
C ASP A 214 5.07 -10.40 -1.62
N ILE A 215 4.31 -9.99 -2.63
CA ILE A 215 3.40 -8.86 -2.54
C ILE A 215 2.17 -9.15 -1.67
N SER A 216 1.91 -10.40 -1.33
CA SER A 216 0.80 -10.80 -0.44
C SER A 216 1.09 -10.52 1.03
N LYS A 217 2.35 -10.24 1.38
CA LYS A 217 2.80 -10.02 2.76
C LYS A 217 3.09 -8.54 3.03
N PRO A 218 2.97 -8.09 4.30
CA PRO A 218 3.23 -6.70 4.65
C PRO A 218 4.73 -6.38 4.61
N VAL A 219 5.02 -5.16 4.17
CA VAL A 219 6.38 -4.60 4.14
C VAL A 219 6.51 -3.50 5.18
N HIS A 220 7.55 -3.58 5.99
CA HIS A 220 7.85 -2.63 7.05
C HIS A 220 9.06 -1.77 6.67
N LEU A 221 8.95 -0.46 6.71
CA LEU A 221 10.09 0.43 6.52
C LEU A 221 10.67 0.80 7.89
N PHE A 222 11.78 0.13 8.27
CA PHE A 222 12.38 0.31 9.59
C PHE A 222 12.87 1.74 9.84
N GLY A 223 12.53 2.26 11.02
CA GLY A 223 12.93 3.57 11.52
C GLY A 223 12.27 4.75 10.82
N CYS A 224 11.29 4.52 9.95
CA CYS A 224 10.58 5.59 9.23
C CYS A 224 9.44 6.16 10.08
N GLY A 225 9.70 7.26 10.78
CA GLY A 225 8.69 7.89 11.66
C GLY A 225 8.40 9.35 11.37
N HIS A 226 9.05 9.95 10.37
CA HIS A 226 8.76 11.34 10.04
C HIS A 226 7.54 11.43 9.12
N PRO A 227 6.50 12.23 9.46
CA PRO A 227 5.23 12.27 8.73
C PRO A 227 5.38 12.69 7.26
N MET A 228 6.40 13.46 6.89
CA MET A 228 6.66 13.86 5.51
C MET A 228 6.94 12.69 4.55
N LEU A 229 7.32 11.49 5.08
CA LEU A 229 7.70 10.32 4.28
C LEU A 229 6.57 9.30 4.12
N PHE A 230 5.55 9.31 4.96
CA PHE A 230 4.54 8.25 4.96
C PHE A 230 3.77 8.12 3.64
N ALA A 231 3.44 9.24 3.00
CA ALA A 231 2.77 9.21 1.70
C ALA A 231 3.63 8.53 0.63
N LEU A 232 4.92 8.94 0.52
CA LEU A 232 5.87 8.35 -0.43
C LEU A 232 6.10 6.87 -0.14
N ALA A 233 6.43 6.51 1.09
CA ALA A 233 6.75 5.15 1.46
C ALA A 233 5.54 4.21 1.26
N SER A 234 4.33 4.66 1.61
CA SER A 234 3.10 3.91 1.31
C SER A 234 2.87 3.76 -0.19
N PHE A 235 3.08 4.82 -0.98
CA PHE A 235 2.97 4.76 -2.45
C PHE A 235 3.94 3.75 -3.06
N LEU A 236 5.13 3.60 -2.48
CA LEU A 236 6.12 2.60 -2.86
C LEU A 236 5.83 1.19 -2.28
N GLY A 237 4.74 1.03 -1.53
CA GLY A 237 4.22 -0.27 -1.07
C GLY A 237 4.66 -0.69 0.33
N CYS A 238 5.06 0.25 1.20
CA CYS A 238 5.28 -0.01 2.62
C CYS A 238 3.97 0.07 3.40
N ASP A 239 3.75 -0.89 4.30
CA ASP A 239 2.52 -1.07 5.08
C ASP A 239 2.70 -0.75 6.57
N LEU A 240 3.90 -0.97 7.10
CA LEU A 240 4.25 -0.72 8.49
C LEU A 240 5.42 0.26 8.58
N PHE A 241 5.37 1.06 9.61
CA PHE A 241 6.41 2.02 9.99
C PHE A 241 6.69 1.89 11.48
N ASP A 242 7.89 2.25 11.91
CA ASP A 242 8.23 2.38 13.32
C ASP A 242 9.11 3.59 13.56
N SER A 243 9.02 4.14 14.73
CA SER A 243 9.99 5.16 15.12
C SER A 243 9.96 5.53 16.59
N ALA A 244 11.16 5.87 17.11
CA ALA A 244 11.36 6.63 18.32
C ALA A 244 11.42 8.16 18.06
N SER A 245 11.23 8.60 16.81
CA SER A 245 11.40 10.03 16.43
C SER A 245 10.53 10.96 17.25
N TYR A 246 9.30 10.55 17.60
CA TYR A 246 8.40 11.38 18.42
C TYR A 246 9.06 11.81 19.73
N ALA A 247 9.78 10.92 20.40
CA ALA A 247 10.50 11.19 21.65
C ALA A 247 11.89 11.81 21.42
N LYS A 248 12.65 11.30 20.41
CA LYS A 248 13.99 11.83 20.07
C LYS A 248 13.95 13.31 19.66
N PHE A 249 12.98 13.71 18.85
CA PHE A 249 12.82 15.12 18.48
C PHE A 249 12.34 15.96 19.65
N ALA A 250 11.41 15.45 20.45
CA ALA A 250 10.92 16.15 21.65
C ALA A 250 12.04 16.42 22.67
N SER A 251 12.98 15.49 22.86
CA SER A 251 14.11 15.69 23.77
C SER A 251 15.06 16.84 23.36
N ARG A 252 14.95 17.28 22.09
CA ARG A 252 15.66 18.42 21.52
C ARG A 252 14.76 19.62 21.28
N ASP A 253 13.59 19.66 21.92
CA ASP A 253 12.56 20.68 21.76
C ASP A 253 12.15 20.91 20.27
N SER A 254 12.11 19.82 19.48
CA SER A 254 11.80 19.88 18.04
C SER A 254 10.43 19.28 17.75
N LEU A 255 9.60 20.04 17.01
CA LEU A 255 8.27 19.66 16.59
C LEU A 255 8.30 19.14 15.15
N MET A 256 7.62 18.00 14.92
CA MET A 256 7.48 17.41 13.60
C MET A 256 6.19 17.90 12.95
N PHE A 257 6.26 18.18 11.64
CA PHE A 257 5.13 18.55 10.79
C PHE A 257 5.16 17.76 9.50
N THR A 258 4.08 17.75 8.75
CA THR A 258 4.00 17.06 7.45
C THR A 258 4.89 17.67 6.37
N TRP A 259 5.45 18.84 6.63
CA TRP A 259 6.34 19.59 5.74
C TRP A 259 7.78 19.75 6.25
N GLY A 260 8.12 19.18 7.42
CA GLY A 260 9.47 19.22 7.99
C GLY A 260 9.48 19.24 9.51
N THR A 261 10.63 19.59 10.07
CA THR A 261 10.84 19.74 11.53
C THR A 261 11.18 21.19 11.85
N LYS A 262 10.70 21.69 12.98
CA LYS A 262 11.08 22.98 13.52
C LYS A 262 11.51 22.85 14.97
N ASN A 263 12.64 23.47 15.32
CA ASN A 263 12.96 23.66 16.72
C ASN A 263 12.01 24.69 17.35
N LEU A 264 11.65 24.50 18.61
CA LEU A 264 10.72 25.39 19.31
C LEU A 264 11.20 26.85 19.31
N GLU A 265 12.52 27.08 19.37
CA GLU A 265 13.07 28.44 19.34
C GLU A 265 12.86 29.15 18.01
N GLU A 266 12.73 28.39 16.90
CA GLU A 266 12.46 28.93 15.55
C GLU A 266 10.97 29.24 15.32
N LEU A 267 10.07 28.82 16.22
CA LEU A 267 8.65 29.06 16.06
C LEU A 267 8.24 30.42 16.66
N GLU A 268 7.49 31.18 15.87
CA GLU A 268 6.80 32.40 16.30
C GLU A 268 5.32 32.12 16.59
N GLU A 269 4.68 31.34 15.74
CA GLU A 269 3.28 30.96 15.83
C GLU A 269 3.13 29.45 15.90
N MET A 270 2.07 28.97 16.55
CA MET A 270 1.75 27.55 16.58
C MET A 270 0.96 27.18 15.32
N PRO A 271 1.50 26.33 14.43
CA PRO A 271 0.76 25.86 13.29
C PRO A 271 -0.54 25.12 13.68
N GLY A 272 -1.57 25.23 12.84
CA GLY A 272 -2.90 24.65 13.11
C GLY A 272 -2.94 23.12 13.27
N GLU A 273 -1.84 22.41 12.98
CA GLU A 273 -1.69 20.97 13.23
C GLU A 273 -1.44 20.66 14.73
N PHE A 274 -1.17 21.66 15.57
CA PHE A 274 -0.86 21.46 16.99
C PHE A 274 -2.14 21.19 17.80
N SER A 275 -2.37 19.93 18.11
CA SER A 275 -3.54 19.46 18.85
C SER A 275 -3.21 18.80 20.19
N ALA A 276 -1.92 18.69 20.53
CA ALA A 276 -1.48 18.06 21.79
C ALA A 276 -1.88 18.85 23.05
N ALA A 277 -1.96 20.18 22.92
CA ALA A 277 -2.42 21.10 23.96
C ALA A 277 -3.18 22.27 23.30
N PRO A 278 -4.49 22.13 23.01
CA PRO A 278 -5.27 23.16 22.35
C PRO A 278 -5.25 24.48 23.14
N GLY A 279 -5.01 25.58 22.43
CA GLY A 279 -4.95 26.91 23.00
C GLY A 279 -3.60 27.31 23.60
N LEU A 280 -2.63 26.39 23.71
CA LEU A 280 -1.30 26.72 24.18
C LEU A 280 -0.51 27.47 23.10
N THR A 281 0.02 28.64 23.48
CA THR A 281 0.85 29.47 22.57
C THR A 281 2.30 29.02 22.56
N VAL A 282 3.05 29.36 21.53
CA VAL A 282 4.52 29.15 21.46
C VAL A 282 5.23 29.77 22.67
N LYS A 283 4.84 30.99 23.06
CA LYS A 283 5.44 31.73 24.17
C LYS A 283 5.21 31.02 25.50
N GLU A 284 4.06 30.43 25.71
CA GLU A 284 3.76 29.65 26.90
C GLU A 284 4.53 28.34 26.91
N LEU A 285 4.56 27.64 25.79
CA LEU A 285 5.30 26.38 25.63
C LEU A 285 6.80 26.59 25.92
N LYS A 286 7.41 27.67 25.39
CA LYS A 286 8.83 28.04 25.68
C LYS A 286 9.10 28.25 27.16
N LYS A 287 8.13 28.74 27.93
CA LYS A 287 8.28 29.02 29.38
C LYS A 287 8.03 27.82 30.29
N MET A 288 7.49 26.72 29.74
CA MET A 288 7.19 25.53 30.54
C MET A 288 8.47 24.85 31.05
N GLU A 289 8.32 24.11 32.16
CA GLU A 289 9.35 23.20 32.65
C GLU A 289 9.70 22.18 31.57
N LYS A 290 10.99 21.84 31.46
CA LYS A 290 11.55 21.06 30.35
C LYS A 290 10.83 19.73 30.15
N ASN A 291 10.63 18.93 31.18
CA ASN A 291 10.03 17.60 31.05
C ASN A 291 8.56 17.69 30.61
N ALA A 292 7.80 18.64 31.20
CA ALA A 292 6.40 18.87 30.81
C ALA A 292 6.29 19.34 29.35
N ARG A 293 7.18 20.25 28.94
CA ARG A 293 7.28 20.74 27.56
C ARG A 293 7.61 19.63 26.60
N GLN A 294 8.63 18.83 26.86
CA GLN A 294 9.06 17.73 26.03
C GLN A 294 7.98 16.65 25.92
N LYS A 295 7.22 16.39 26.98
CA LYS A 295 6.07 15.48 26.93
C LYS A 295 4.98 15.98 25.98
N ILE A 296 4.65 17.27 26.01
CA ILE A 296 3.68 17.88 25.08
C ILE A 296 4.19 17.79 23.65
N ILE A 297 5.48 18.10 23.41
CA ILE A 297 6.07 18.01 22.07
C ILE A 297 6.06 16.55 21.57
N ALA A 298 6.38 15.57 22.42
CA ALA A 298 6.31 14.15 22.05
C ALA A 298 4.89 13.73 21.66
N LYS A 299 3.87 14.17 22.44
CA LYS A 299 2.46 13.94 22.13
C LYS A 299 2.06 14.59 20.80
N HIS A 300 2.48 15.85 20.56
CA HIS A 300 2.29 16.54 19.27
C HIS A 300 2.89 15.73 18.11
N ASN A 301 4.17 15.37 18.21
CA ASN A 301 4.88 14.64 17.15
C ASN A 301 4.17 13.33 16.78
N LEU A 302 3.66 12.62 17.79
CA LEU A 302 2.94 11.37 17.57
C LEU A 302 1.54 11.58 16.96
N ILE A 303 0.80 12.59 17.44
CA ILE A 303 -0.52 12.95 16.88
C ILE A 303 -0.40 13.36 15.41
N VAL A 304 0.59 14.18 15.04
CA VAL A 304 0.83 14.57 13.64
C VAL A 304 1.15 13.35 12.79
N SER A 305 1.99 12.44 13.30
CA SER A 305 2.34 11.20 12.59
C SER A 305 1.10 10.33 12.33
N PHE A 306 0.26 10.08 13.33
CA PHE A 306 -0.97 9.31 13.14
C PHE A 306 -2.02 10.05 12.30
N THR A 307 -2.06 11.38 12.37
CA THR A 307 -2.93 12.18 11.51
C THR A 307 -2.54 12.03 10.05
N GLU A 308 -1.24 12.03 9.75
CA GLU A 308 -0.77 11.80 8.38
C GLU A 308 -1.03 10.36 7.93
N ILE A 309 -0.85 9.36 8.77
CA ILE A 309 -1.25 7.97 8.46
C ILE A 309 -2.74 7.90 8.10
N ARG A 310 -3.62 8.59 8.83
CA ARG A 310 -5.05 8.64 8.50
C ARG A 310 -5.31 9.33 7.15
N ARG A 311 -4.57 10.41 6.81
CA ARG A 311 -4.64 11.07 5.49
C ARG A 311 -4.20 10.13 4.38
N VAL A 312 -3.10 9.39 4.57
CA VAL A 312 -2.62 8.37 3.63
C VAL A 312 -3.69 7.29 3.41
N LYS A 313 -4.27 6.75 4.49
CA LYS A 313 -5.36 5.77 4.38
C LYS A 313 -6.56 6.31 3.60
N GLN A 314 -6.98 7.55 3.89
CA GLN A 314 -8.09 8.19 3.18
C GLN A 314 -7.74 8.43 1.70
N ALA A 315 -6.52 8.86 1.41
CA ALA A 315 -6.04 9.06 0.04
C ALA A 315 -6.03 7.74 -0.77
N ILE A 316 -5.55 6.64 -0.18
CA ILE A 316 -5.63 5.30 -0.79
C ILE A 316 -7.09 4.92 -1.03
N HIS A 317 -7.96 5.15 -0.03
CA HIS A 317 -9.40 4.84 -0.14
C HIS A 317 -10.05 5.59 -1.31
N ASP A 318 -9.71 6.85 -1.51
CA ASP A 318 -10.26 7.73 -2.53
C ASP A 318 -9.58 7.58 -3.90
N GLY A 319 -8.40 6.96 -3.96
CA GLY A 319 -7.55 6.88 -5.15
C GLY A 319 -6.85 8.20 -5.47
N LEU A 320 -6.48 8.95 -4.45
CA LEU A 320 -5.81 10.26 -4.52
C LEU A 320 -4.43 10.25 -3.83
N LEU A 321 -3.83 9.05 -3.68
CA LEU A 321 -2.54 8.97 -2.99
C LEU A 321 -1.43 9.68 -3.78
N TRP A 322 -1.46 9.63 -5.11
CA TRP A 322 -0.49 10.34 -5.93
C TRP A 322 -0.49 11.84 -5.66
N GLU A 323 -1.66 12.45 -5.59
CA GLU A 323 -1.83 13.88 -5.29
C GLU A 323 -1.26 14.25 -3.91
N LEU A 324 -1.43 13.37 -2.94
CA LEU A 324 -0.81 13.54 -1.61
C LEU A 324 0.71 13.41 -1.68
N VAL A 325 1.25 12.44 -2.44
CA VAL A 325 2.69 12.25 -2.67
C VAL A 325 3.29 13.49 -3.32
N GLU A 326 2.69 14.00 -4.41
CA GLU A 326 3.17 15.22 -5.06
C GLU A 326 3.23 16.40 -4.09
N ASN A 327 2.20 16.56 -3.26
CA ASN A 327 2.17 17.62 -2.23
C ASN A 327 3.32 17.46 -1.23
N ARG A 328 3.59 16.23 -0.75
CA ARG A 328 4.67 15.96 0.22
C ARG A 328 6.06 16.10 -0.41
N LEU A 329 6.25 15.65 -1.64
CA LEU A 329 7.54 15.78 -2.31
C LEU A 329 7.95 17.25 -2.55
N ARG A 330 6.99 18.16 -2.69
CA ARG A 330 7.25 19.60 -2.87
C ARG A 330 7.60 20.35 -1.58
N THR A 331 7.60 19.69 -0.42
CA THR A 331 7.94 20.34 0.85
C THR A 331 9.45 20.51 1.07
N SER A 332 10.29 19.79 0.30
CA SER A 332 11.74 19.84 0.46
C SER A 332 12.45 19.63 -0.89
N PRO A 333 13.54 20.38 -1.19
CA PRO A 333 14.35 20.14 -2.38
C PRO A 333 14.90 18.71 -2.46
N ALA A 334 15.24 18.10 -1.33
CA ALA A 334 15.72 16.71 -1.28
C ALA A 334 14.62 15.72 -1.66
N LEU A 335 13.37 15.96 -1.24
CA LEU A 335 12.22 15.15 -1.64
C LEU A 335 11.85 15.34 -3.10
N MET A 336 11.95 16.55 -3.64
CA MET A 336 11.66 16.81 -5.05
C MET A 336 12.51 15.97 -6.01
N LYS A 337 13.74 15.66 -5.65
CA LYS A 337 14.61 14.79 -6.47
C LYS A 337 14.03 13.39 -6.68
N VAL A 338 13.18 12.92 -5.76
CA VAL A 338 12.52 11.61 -5.88
C VAL A 338 11.65 11.51 -7.14
N PHE A 339 11.13 12.62 -7.67
CA PHE A 339 10.40 12.61 -8.94
C PHE A 339 11.23 12.01 -10.09
N GLY A 340 12.55 12.21 -10.09
CA GLY A 340 13.45 11.57 -11.06
C GLY A 340 13.45 10.04 -10.95
N ILE A 341 13.40 9.51 -9.73
CA ILE A 341 13.31 8.07 -9.48
C ILE A 341 11.94 7.54 -9.94
N LEU A 342 10.86 8.21 -9.51
CA LEU A 342 9.51 7.81 -9.90
C LEU A 342 9.34 7.81 -11.42
N LYS A 343 9.92 8.79 -12.12
CA LYS A 343 9.89 8.84 -13.60
C LYS A 343 10.55 7.60 -14.24
N ARG A 344 11.70 7.16 -13.72
CA ARG A 344 12.38 5.97 -14.23
C ARG A 344 11.61 4.68 -13.95
N GLU A 345 10.98 4.60 -12.79
CA GLU A 345 10.34 3.38 -12.28
C GLU A 345 8.83 3.30 -12.58
N MET A 346 8.25 4.36 -13.16
CA MET A 346 6.80 4.44 -13.38
C MET A 346 6.28 3.34 -14.32
N GLY A 347 7.11 2.83 -15.23
CA GLY A 347 6.76 1.67 -16.06
C GLY A 347 6.38 0.45 -15.20
N TRP A 348 7.19 0.13 -14.19
CA TRP A 348 6.93 -0.97 -13.27
C TRP A 348 5.81 -0.61 -12.26
N ILE A 349 5.86 0.57 -11.63
CA ILE A 349 4.84 1.01 -10.67
C ILE A 349 3.45 1.03 -11.34
N GLY A 350 3.39 1.47 -12.59
CA GLY A 350 2.14 1.57 -13.36
C GLY A 350 1.48 0.23 -13.69
N GLU A 351 2.18 -0.89 -13.57
CA GLU A 351 1.59 -2.22 -13.72
C GLU A 351 0.57 -2.51 -12.61
N PHE A 352 0.73 -1.87 -11.45
CA PHE A 352 -0.17 -1.99 -10.29
C PHE A 352 -1.28 -0.93 -10.26
N GLU A 353 -1.30 0.00 -11.22
CA GLU A 353 -2.33 1.03 -11.31
C GLU A 353 -3.70 0.38 -11.57
N PRO A 354 -4.74 0.69 -10.75
CA PRO A 354 -6.09 0.19 -10.99
C PRO A 354 -6.69 0.71 -12.30
N ALA A 355 -7.53 -0.10 -12.95
CA ALA A 355 -8.21 0.27 -14.19
C ALA A 355 -9.09 1.52 -14.05
N TYR A 356 -9.64 1.74 -12.87
CA TYR A 356 -10.44 2.93 -12.55
C TYR A 356 -10.33 3.28 -11.07
N ARG A 357 -10.70 4.52 -10.74
CA ARG A 357 -10.84 5.03 -9.38
C ARG A 357 -12.18 5.70 -9.19
N TYR A 358 -12.54 5.98 -7.94
CA TYR A 358 -13.83 6.62 -7.64
C TYR A 358 -13.80 8.15 -7.82
N LYS A 359 -12.63 8.73 -7.96
CA LYS A 359 -12.42 10.16 -8.20
C LYS A 359 -11.55 10.36 -9.44
N THR A 360 -11.81 11.43 -10.16
CA THR A 360 -10.96 11.88 -11.26
C THR A 360 -9.59 12.26 -10.73
N PRO A 361 -8.51 11.83 -11.39
CA PRO A 361 -7.17 12.29 -11.04
C PRO A 361 -7.05 13.80 -11.26
N ILE A 362 -6.38 14.47 -10.34
CA ILE A 362 -6.13 15.91 -10.40
C ILE A 362 -4.70 16.15 -10.89
N LYS A 363 -4.54 17.03 -11.87
CA LYS A 363 -3.22 17.49 -12.31
C LYS A 363 -2.78 18.64 -11.42
N THR A 364 -1.85 18.36 -10.48
CA THR A 364 -1.34 19.33 -9.52
C THR A 364 -0.04 20.02 -9.98
N GLY A 365 0.59 19.48 -11.04
CA GLY A 365 1.83 20.01 -11.62
C GLY A 365 2.25 19.17 -12.82
N ASN A 366 3.45 19.44 -13.33
CA ASN A 366 4.01 18.71 -14.47
C ASN A 366 4.29 17.24 -14.12
N GLU A 367 4.61 16.95 -12.88
CA GLU A 367 4.91 15.60 -12.41
C GLU A 367 3.68 14.69 -12.36
N SER A 368 2.47 15.27 -12.37
CA SER A 368 1.22 14.52 -12.51
C SER A 368 1.20 13.71 -13.82
N ASP A 369 1.89 14.16 -14.87
CA ASP A 369 2.00 13.45 -16.15
C ASP A 369 2.78 12.14 -16.04
N LEU A 370 3.52 11.92 -14.97
CA LEU A 370 4.17 10.64 -14.67
C LEU A 370 3.16 9.53 -14.35
N ARG A 371 1.98 9.90 -13.87
CA ARG A 371 0.94 8.93 -13.55
C ARG A 371 0.46 8.22 -14.81
N PRO A 372 0.43 6.86 -14.83
CA PRO A 372 0.16 6.08 -16.04
C PRO A 372 -1.14 6.44 -16.77
N ILE A 373 -2.16 6.86 -16.01
CA ILE A 373 -3.46 7.24 -16.59
C ILE A 373 -3.34 8.46 -17.52
N PHE A 374 -2.50 9.44 -17.18
CA PHE A 374 -2.32 10.62 -18.03
C PHE A 374 -1.57 10.25 -19.31
N SER A 375 -0.45 9.51 -19.22
CA SER A 375 0.34 9.13 -20.38
C SER A 375 -0.41 8.17 -21.33
N LYS A 376 -1.19 7.22 -20.77
CA LYS A 376 -2.00 6.29 -21.56
C LYS A 376 -3.05 7.01 -22.39
N LEU A 377 -3.70 8.02 -21.84
CA LEU A 377 -4.83 8.69 -22.48
C LEU A 377 -4.41 9.74 -23.50
N THR A 378 -3.36 10.53 -23.23
CA THR A 378 -2.79 11.43 -24.22
C THR A 378 -2.34 10.73 -25.50
N ASN A 379 -1.96 9.46 -25.39
CA ASN A 379 -1.57 8.64 -26.55
C ASN A 379 -2.75 7.91 -27.21
N SER A 380 -3.88 7.73 -26.50
CA SER A 380 -5.00 6.91 -26.99
C SER A 380 -5.99 7.69 -27.87
N PHE A 381 -6.14 9.00 -27.66
CA PHE A 381 -7.11 9.81 -28.37
C PHE A 381 -6.41 10.85 -29.26
N LYS A 382 -6.42 10.58 -30.57
CA LYS A 382 -5.91 11.51 -31.60
C LYS A 382 -6.98 12.46 -32.13
N SER A 383 -8.26 12.19 -31.82
CA SER A 383 -9.41 12.99 -32.28
C SER A 383 -10.53 12.92 -31.25
N GLY A 384 -11.30 14.00 -31.13
CA GLY A 384 -12.45 14.12 -30.25
C GLY A 384 -13.09 15.50 -30.39
N ASP A 385 -14.35 15.59 -29.98
CA ASP A 385 -15.19 16.77 -30.03
C ASP A 385 -15.26 17.52 -28.69
N MET A 386 -14.56 17.02 -27.68
CA MET A 386 -14.38 17.66 -26.38
C MET A 386 -12.88 17.88 -26.12
N VAL A 387 -12.51 19.05 -25.65
CA VAL A 387 -11.12 19.36 -25.23
C VAL A 387 -11.04 19.35 -23.71
N HIS A 388 -10.56 18.23 -23.19
CA HIS A 388 -10.36 18.09 -21.74
C HIS A 388 -9.02 18.74 -21.33
N PRO A 389 -8.95 19.58 -20.28
CA PRO A 389 -7.75 20.32 -19.92
C PRO A 389 -6.54 19.44 -19.60
N TYR A 390 -6.75 18.21 -19.16
CA TYR A 390 -5.65 17.28 -18.83
C TYR A 390 -5.36 16.25 -19.90
N PHE A 391 -6.38 15.85 -20.69
CA PHE A 391 -6.26 14.72 -21.62
C PHE A 391 -6.32 15.12 -23.09
N GLY A 392 -6.49 16.41 -23.38
CA GLY A 392 -6.61 16.90 -24.74
C GLY A 392 -7.93 16.51 -25.41
N LYS A 393 -7.90 16.24 -26.72
CA LYS A 393 -9.09 15.91 -27.49
C LYS A 393 -9.60 14.51 -27.15
N VAL A 394 -10.83 14.42 -26.65
CA VAL A 394 -11.50 13.17 -26.30
C VAL A 394 -12.93 13.14 -26.84
N PRO A 395 -13.50 11.95 -27.16
CA PRO A 395 -14.90 11.86 -27.55
C PRO A 395 -15.82 12.31 -26.41
N ASN A 396 -16.77 13.20 -26.68
CA ASN A 396 -17.71 13.69 -25.67
C ASN A 396 -18.60 12.56 -25.10
N HIS A 397 -18.76 11.46 -25.82
CA HIS A 397 -19.41 10.25 -25.31
C HIS A 397 -18.75 9.67 -24.04
N LEU A 398 -17.49 9.98 -23.78
CA LEU A 398 -16.74 9.56 -22.59
C LEU A 398 -16.80 10.54 -21.43
N SER A 399 -17.49 11.67 -21.55
CA SER A 399 -17.49 12.77 -20.57
C SER A 399 -17.87 12.37 -19.14
N GLU A 400 -18.65 11.32 -18.94
CA GLU A 400 -19.03 10.79 -17.62
C GLU A 400 -18.35 9.45 -17.30
N THR A 401 -17.34 9.07 -18.06
CA THR A 401 -16.57 7.83 -17.91
C THR A 401 -15.23 8.12 -17.21
N TYR A 402 -14.74 7.22 -16.37
CA TYR A 402 -13.42 7.38 -15.79
C TYR A 402 -12.35 7.37 -16.91
N PRO A 403 -11.36 8.27 -16.88
CA PRO A 403 -11.04 9.29 -15.88
C PRO A 403 -11.63 10.69 -16.15
N PHE A 404 -12.47 10.85 -17.16
CA PHE A 404 -13.06 12.15 -17.57
C PHE A 404 -14.20 12.60 -16.65
N HIS A 405 -14.62 11.74 -15.73
CA HIS A 405 -15.70 11.99 -14.76
C HIS A 405 -15.25 12.96 -13.65
N PRO A 406 -16.14 13.73 -13.09
CA PRO A 406 -16.04 15.14 -12.79
C PRO A 406 -15.15 15.47 -11.59
N GLY A 407 -14.15 16.24 -11.81
CA GLY A 407 -13.46 17.06 -10.81
C GLY A 407 -13.36 18.49 -11.24
N LEU A 408 -13.63 18.76 -12.52
CA LEU A 408 -13.70 20.10 -13.09
C LEU A 408 -15.16 20.52 -13.28
N LEU A 409 -15.42 21.79 -13.12
CA LEU A 409 -16.69 22.36 -13.53
C LEU A 409 -16.85 22.08 -15.02
N GLN A 410 -18.06 21.66 -15.42
CA GLN A 410 -18.36 21.30 -16.81
C GLN A 410 -18.13 22.46 -17.77
N ASP A 411 -18.30 23.69 -17.28
CA ASP A 411 -18.09 24.92 -18.01
C ASP A 411 -16.60 25.17 -18.37
N ASP A 412 -15.67 24.48 -17.70
CA ASP A 412 -14.23 24.57 -17.97
C ASP A 412 -13.75 23.63 -19.10
N ILE A 413 -14.65 22.81 -19.66
CA ILE A 413 -14.31 21.84 -20.69
C ILE A 413 -14.91 22.25 -22.03
N GLU A 414 -14.06 22.69 -22.96
CA GLU A 414 -14.49 23.06 -24.30
C GLU A 414 -15.13 21.88 -25.05
N GLY A 415 -16.31 22.12 -25.65
CA GLY A 415 -17.05 21.11 -26.39
C GLY A 415 -17.80 20.08 -25.51
N TRP A 416 -17.73 20.21 -24.16
CA TRP A 416 -18.54 19.36 -23.31
C TRP A 416 -20.03 19.64 -23.48
N LYS A 417 -20.77 18.56 -23.69
CA LYS A 417 -22.24 18.61 -23.78
C LYS A 417 -22.83 17.44 -23.04
N MET A 418 -23.88 17.69 -22.27
CA MET A 418 -24.64 16.60 -21.67
C MET A 418 -25.20 15.71 -22.78
N GLN A 419 -24.80 14.45 -22.80
CA GLN A 419 -25.19 13.50 -23.84
C GLN A 419 -26.38 12.68 -23.38
N ASN A 420 -27.38 12.55 -24.27
CA ASN A 420 -28.42 11.54 -24.08
C ASN A 420 -27.83 10.14 -24.27
N TRP A 421 -28.42 9.18 -23.58
CA TRP A 421 -28.04 7.78 -23.78
C TRP A 421 -28.54 7.30 -25.13
N ASN A 422 -27.62 6.85 -25.93
CA ASN A 422 -27.85 6.24 -27.23
C ASN A 422 -26.83 5.10 -27.45
N LEU A 423 -27.06 4.32 -28.51
CA LEU A 423 -26.25 3.15 -28.79
C LEU A 423 -24.76 3.48 -29.08
N GLU A 424 -24.51 4.58 -29.79
CA GLU A 424 -23.14 4.99 -30.13
C GLU A 424 -22.35 5.39 -28.89
N ARG A 425 -22.98 6.08 -27.94
CA ARG A 425 -22.36 6.39 -26.66
C ARG A 425 -22.00 5.11 -25.88
N VAL A 426 -22.94 4.15 -25.82
CA VAL A 426 -22.70 2.86 -25.15
C VAL A 426 -21.57 2.11 -25.81
N LYS A 427 -21.54 2.00 -27.14
CA LYS A 427 -20.44 1.36 -27.89
C LYS A 427 -19.10 2.02 -27.61
N THR A 428 -19.05 3.36 -27.61
CA THR A 428 -17.82 4.11 -27.32
C THR A 428 -17.27 3.80 -25.92
N ILE A 429 -18.12 3.72 -24.90
CA ILE A 429 -17.70 3.39 -23.53
C ILE A 429 -17.25 1.92 -23.43
N LEU A 430 -17.97 1.00 -24.08
CA LEU A 430 -17.61 -0.42 -24.13
C LEU A 430 -16.28 -0.65 -24.85
N ASP A 431 -16.05 0.03 -25.99
CA ASP A 431 -14.79 -0.01 -26.73
C ASP A 431 -13.63 0.57 -25.91
N TYR A 432 -13.89 1.66 -25.17
CA TYR A 432 -12.92 2.23 -24.26
C TYR A 432 -12.53 1.26 -23.13
N GLN A 433 -13.52 0.56 -22.55
CA GLN A 433 -13.31 -0.35 -21.42
C GLN A 433 -12.72 -1.69 -21.86
N PHE A 434 -13.26 -2.31 -22.88
CA PHE A 434 -12.94 -3.68 -23.30
C PHE A 434 -12.07 -3.75 -24.58
N GLY A 435 -11.70 -2.59 -25.15
CA GLY A 435 -10.95 -2.51 -26.38
C GLY A 435 -11.83 -2.39 -27.63
N LYS A 436 -11.24 -1.78 -28.67
CA LYS A 436 -11.91 -1.44 -29.92
C LYS A 436 -12.60 -2.64 -30.57
N GLY A 437 -13.88 -2.48 -30.90
CA GLY A 437 -14.72 -3.49 -31.55
C GLY A 437 -15.61 -4.28 -30.58
N ASN A 438 -15.29 -4.32 -29.27
CA ASN A 438 -16.10 -5.05 -28.30
C ASN A 438 -17.45 -4.36 -28.02
N GLY A 439 -17.54 -3.04 -28.21
CA GLY A 439 -18.80 -2.32 -28.14
C GLY A 439 -19.81 -2.82 -29.18
N LYS A 440 -19.38 -3.10 -30.40
CA LYS A 440 -20.22 -3.71 -31.44
C LYS A 440 -20.67 -5.10 -31.02
N ILE A 441 -19.76 -5.94 -30.56
CA ILE A 441 -20.06 -7.32 -30.15
C ILE A 441 -21.12 -7.39 -29.03
N LEU A 442 -20.98 -6.52 -28.04
CA LEU A 442 -21.88 -6.46 -26.88
C LEU A 442 -23.24 -5.80 -27.20
N THR A 443 -23.42 -5.31 -28.43
CA THR A 443 -24.64 -4.65 -28.90
C THR A 443 -25.12 -5.16 -30.26
N ASP A 444 -24.65 -6.35 -30.68
CA ASP A 444 -24.98 -6.94 -31.99
C ASP A 444 -26.28 -7.75 -31.91
N GLY A 445 -27.41 -7.07 -32.09
CA GLY A 445 -28.78 -7.61 -31.99
C GLY A 445 -29.79 -6.53 -31.58
N GLU A 446 -30.96 -6.93 -31.12
CA GLU A 446 -31.97 -6.02 -30.60
C GLU A 446 -31.50 -5.46 -29.25
N THR A 447 -31.00 -4.23 -29.27
CA THR A 447 -30.41 -3.58 -28.10
C THR A 447 -31.40 -2.62 -27.42
N GLU A 448 -31.66 -2.85 -26.12
CA GLU A 448 -32.48 -1.97 -25.27
C GLU A 448 -31.59 -1.27 -24.22
N LEU A 449 -31.76 0.05 -24.08
CA LEU A 449 -31.12 0.88 -23.08
C LEU A 449 -32.08 1.22 -21.96
N VAL A 450 -31.94 0.57 -20.81
CA VAL A 450 -32.83 0.82 -19.64
C VAL A 450 -32.35 2.06 -18.90
N VAL A 451 -33.05 3.19 -19.11
CA VAL A 451 -32.73 4.49 -18.52
C VAL A 451 -33.66 4.81 -17.36
N SER A 452 -33.13 5.27 -16.25
CA SER A 452 -33.90 5.69 -15.08
C SER A 452 -34.79 6.90 -15.41
N ARG A 453 -36.09 6.78 -15.19
CA ARG A 453 -37.05 7.90 -15.41
C ARG A 453 -36.74 9.11 -14.54
N LYS A 454 -36.34 8.88 -13.27
CA LYS A 454 -36.07 9.94 -12.29
C LYS A 454 -34.73 10.64 -12.53
N THR A 455 -33.65 9.87 -12.78
CA THR A 455 -32.29 10.42 -12.83
C THR A 455 -31.75 10.58 -14.25
N LYS A 456 -32.52 10.11 -15.26
CA LYS A 456 -32.10 10.08 -16.69
C LYS A 456 -30.79 9.35 -16.96
N ARG A 457 -30.32 8.52 -16.02
CA ARG A 457 -29.08 7.75 -16.12
C ARG A 457 -29.33 6.36 -16.65
N LEU A 458 -28.45 5.88 -17.53
CA LEU A 458 -28.46 4.49 -17.99
C LEU A 458 -28.24 3.55 -16.80
N ARG A 459 -29.05 2.52 -16.69
CA ARG A 459 -28.88 1.47 -15.68
C ARG A 459 -28.35 0.20 -16.29
N ASN A 460 -29.10 -0.34 -17.27
CA ASN A 460 -28.81 -1.63 -17.85
C ASN A 460 -28.75 -1.57 -19.38
N LEU A 461 -27.92 -2.41 -19.94
CA LEU A 461 -27.85 -2.75 -21.34
C LEU A 461 -28.45 -4.15 -21.51
N LEU A 462 -29.50 -4.27 -22.31
CA LEU A 462 -30.08 -5.55 -22.69
C LEU A 462 -29.80 -5.81 -24.17
N LEU A 463 -29.64 -7.07 -24.55
CA LEU A 463 -29.50 -7.56 -25.90
C LEU A 463 -30.43 -8.76 -26.07
N ASP A 464 -31.36 -8.69 -27.05
CA ASP A 464 -32.37 -9.71 -27.28
C ASP A 464 -33.16 -10.06 -25.99
N GLY A 465 -33.45 -9.04 -25.18
CA GLY A 465 -34.11 -9.17 -23.89
C GLY A 465 -33.25 -9.65 -22.72
N GLU A 466 -32.02 -10.09 -22.96
CA GLU A 466 -31.13 -10.58 -21.92
C GLU A 466 -30.18 -9.48 -21.37
N HIS A 467 -29.91 -9.52 -20.06
CA HIS A 467 -29.07 -8.51 -19.39
C HIS A 467 -27.57 -8.73 -19.69
N VAL A 468 -26.98 -7.80 -20.46
CA VAL A 468 -25.56 -7.83 -20.88
C VAL A 468 -24.66 -7.16 -19.87
N ALA A 469 -25.01 -5.94 -19.44
CA ALA A 469 -24.18 -5.15 -18.55
C ALA A 469 -24.98 -4.06 -17.79
N SER A 470 -24.49 -3.64 -16.64
CA SER A 470 -25.00 -2.50 -15.89
C SER A 470 -23.99 -1.37 -15.85
N LEU A 471 -24.39 -0.11 -16.05
CA LEU A 471 -23.51 1.02 -15.91
C LEU A 471 -23.40 1.47 -14.44
N SER A 472 -22.20 1.42 -13.92
CA SER A 472 -21.90 1.97 -12.60
C SER A 472 -21.62 3.47 -12.69
N HIS A 473 -22.56 4.31 -12.32
CA HIS A 473 -22.39 5.77 -12.33
C HIS A 473 -21.25 6.27 -11.44
N ARG A 474 -20.98 5.54 -10.36
CA ARG A 474 -19.87 5.87 -9.45
C ARG A 474 -18.49 5.66 -10.09
N ARG A 475 -18.42 4.78 -11.08
CA ARG A 475 -17.15 4.39 -11.74
C ARG A 475 -17.07 4.89 -13.18
N GLY A 476 -18.22 5.22 -13.79
CA GLY A 476 -18.31 5.52 -15.22
C GLY A 476 -17.98 4.33 -16.13
N MET A 477 -18.10 3.08 -15.60
CA MET A 477 -17.72 1.85 -16.31
C MET A 477 -18.86 0.83 -16.25
N PHE A 478 -18.95 -0.02 -17.27
CA PHE A 478 -19.86 -1.14 -17.30
C PHE A 478 -19.42 -2.29 -16.41
N ILE A 479 -20.39 -2.95 -15.82
CA ILE A 479 -20.26 -4.15 -15.00
C ILE A 479 -20.92 -5.27 -15.79
N LEU A 480 -20.15 -6.26 -16.21
CA LEU A 480 -20.65 -7.40 -16.99
C LEU A 480 -21.68 -8.21 -16.21
N GLN A 481 -22.66 -8.74 -16.95
CA GLN A 481 -23.58 -9.77 -16.52
C GLN A 481 -23.30 -11.07 -17.29
N LYS A 482 -24.02 -12.14 -16.99
CA LYS A 482 -23.80 -13.47 -17.60
C LYS A 482 -23.71 -13.40 -19.13
N LYS A 483 -24.74 -12.85 -19.78
CA LYS A 483 -24.78 -12.68 -21.24
C LYS A 483 -23.56 -11.90 -21.77
N GLY A 484 -23.18 -10.81 -21.10
CA GLY A 484 -22.00 -10.03 -21.48
C GLY A 484 -20.70 -10.80 -21.35
N ALA A 485 -20.54 -11.60 -20.29
CA ALA A 485 -19.40 -12.48 -20.10
C ALA A 485 -19.31 -13.56 -21.20
N GLU A 486 -20.43 -14.17 -21.56
CA GLU A 486 -20.51 -15.15 -22.67
C GLU A 486 -20.14 -14.54 -24.01
N LEU A 487 -20.62 -13.31 -24.30
CA LEU A 487 -20.29 -12.61 -25.54
C LEU A 487 -18.80 -12.26 -25.62
N ILE A 488 -18.21 -11.74 -24.53
CA ILE A 488 -16.76 -11.47 -24.45
C ILE A 488 -15.96 -12.76 -24.61
N HIS A 489 -16.37 -13.85 -23.97
CA HIS A 489 -15.70 -15.14 -24.07
C HIS A 489 -15.66 -15.64 -25.53
N ARG A 490 -16.80 -15.63 -26.24
CA ARG A 490 -16.90 -16.08 -27.63
C ARG A 490 -16.12 -15.19 -28.61
N ALA A 491 -16.06 -13.88 -28.34
CA ALA A 491 -15.45 -12.90 -29.23
C ALA A 491 -13.95 -12.74 -29.04
N SER A 492 -13.40 -13.20 -27.92
CA SER A 492 -11.98 -13.04 -27.60
C SER A 492 -11.25 -14.39 -27.56
N LYS A 493 -9.96 -14.38 -27.90
CA LYS A 493 -9.10 -15.56 -27.82
C LYS A 493 -8.34 -15.56 -26.49
N SER A 494 -8.11 -16.76 -25.95
CA SER A 494 -7.25 -16.94 -24.79
C SER A 494 -5.84 -16.33 -25.04
N PRO A 495 -5.24 -15.67 -24.05
CA PRO A 495 -5.70 -15.42 -22.66
C PRO A 495 -6.52 -14.13 -22.47
N GLN A 496 -6.97 -13.44 -23.54
CA GLN A 496 -7.64 -12.14 -23.46
C GLN A 496 -8.85 -12.16 -22.52
N PHE A 497 -8.88 -11.24 -21.54
CA PHE A 497 -9.88 -11.10 -20.47
C PHE A 497 -9.98 -12.27 -19.49
N ARG A 498 -9.15 -13.30 -19.63
CA ARG A 498 -9.26 -14.56 -18.89
C ARG A 498 -8.40 -14.58 -17.64
N VAL A 499 -8.95 -15.24 -16.62
CA VAL A 499 -8.23 -15.81 -15.48
C VAL A 499 -8.45 -17.32 -15.59
N ILE A 500 -7.40 -18.07 -15.86
CA ILE A 500 -7.42 -19.52 -16.05
C ILE A 500 -7.13 -20.17 -14.72
N VAL A 501 -8.06 -20.99 -14.23
CA VAL A 501 -7.95 -21.69 -12.95
C VAL A 501 -7.78 -23.18 -13.12
N ASP A 502 -7.17 -23.84 -12.15
CA ASP A 502 -7.04 -25.29 -12.15
C ASP A 502 -8.41 -26.01 -12.19
N SER A 503 -8.41 -27.22 -12.73
CA SER A 503 -9.64 -27.99 -12.92
C SER A 503 -10.29 -28.44 -11.60
N GLU A 504 -9.52 -28.56 -10.51
CA GLU A 504 -10.04 -29.01 -9.22
C GLU A 504 -10.90 -27.92 -8.55
N THR A 505 -10.48 -26.66 -8.68
CA THR A 505 -11.21 -25.52 -8.10
C THR A 505 -12.33 -24.98 -8.99
N ALA A 506 -12.34 -25.33 -10.27
CA ALA A 506 -13.34 -24.87 -11.25
C ALA A 506 -14.78 -25.04 -10.76
N GLU A 507 -15.10 -26.16 -10.14
CA GLU A 507 -16.45 -26.45 -9.62
C GLU A 507 -16.90 -25.47 -8.53
N PHE A 508 -15.99 -25.02 -7.67
CA PHE A 508 -16.30 -24.01 -6.65
C PHE A 508 -16.60 -22.65 -7.30
N ASN A 509 -15.85 -22.32 -8.35
CA ASN A 509 -16.03 -21.05 -9.07
C ASN A 509 -17.31 -21.06 -9.90
N ARG A 510 -17.72 -22.18 -10.50
CA ARG A 510 -19.03 -22.38 -11.15
C ARG A 510 -20.20 -22.04 -10.22
N LYS A 511 -20.05 -22.37 -8.93
CA LYS A 511 -21.02 -22.08 -7.86
C LYS A 511 -20.88 -20.67 -7.27
N GLY A 512 -20.13 -19.78 -7.91
CA GLY A 512 -19.99 -18.38 -7.53
C GLY A 512 -18.97 -18.08 -6.42
N LYS A 513 -18.11 -19.04 -6.04
CA LYS A 513 -17.04 -18.77 -5.08
C LYS A 513 -15.92 -17.99 -5.75
N SER A 514 -15.29 -17.07 -5.01
CA SER A 514 -14.19 -16.24 -5.47
C SER A 514 -12.91 -17.04 -5.73
N VAL A 515 -12.09 -16.59 -6.69
CA VAL A 515 -10.81 -17.22 -7.05
C VAL A 515 -9.70 -16.70 -6.15
N PHE A 516 -8.87 -17.62 -5.63
CA PHE A 516 -7.65 -17.29 -4.90
C PHE A 516 -6.41 -17.46 -5.78
N CYS A 517 -5.37 -16.67 -5.53
CA CYS A 517 -4.15 -16.62 -6.35
C CYS A 517 -3.52 -17.99 -6.59
N LYS A 518 -3.45 -18.83 -5.56
CA LYS A 518 -2.83 -20.17 -5.60
C LYS A 518 -3.46 -21.15 -6.60
N PHE A 519 -4.67 -20.86 -7.08
CA PHE A 519 -5.42 -21.73 -8.00
C PHE A 519 -5.43 -21.19 -9.43
N ILE A 520 -4.68 -20.14 -9.71
CA ILE A 520 -4.56 -19.56 -11.06
C ILE A 520 -3.37 -20.19 -11.77
N GLU A 521 -3.63 -20.77 -12.94
CA GLU A 521 -2.59 -21.30 -13.83
C GLU A 521 -2.05 -20.23 -14.76
N ASP A 522 -2.93 -19.36 -15.31
CA ASP A 522 -2.55 -18.26 -16.19
C ASP A 522 -3.57 -17.11 -16.13
N ILE A 523 -3.16 -15.92 -16.55
CA ILE A 523 -3.98 -14.72 -16.57
C ILE A 523 -3.59 -13.80 -17.74
N ASP A 524 -4.56 -13.12 -18.33
CA ASP A 524 -4.28 -12.07 -19.32
C ASP A 524 -3.38 -10.97 -18.70
N PRO A 525 -2.13 -10.81 -19.15
CA PRO A 525 -1.19 -9.84 -18.57
C PRO A 525 -1.58 -8.37 -18.82
N ARG A 526 -2.56 -8.11 -19.70
CA ARG A 526 -3.06 -6.75 -20.00
C ARG A 526 -4.16 -6.29 -19.04
N LEU A 527 -4.76 -7.21 -18.30
CA LEU A 527 -5.72 -6.86 -17.27
C LEU A 527 -5.07 -6.00 -16.19
N LYS A 528 -5.87 -5.17 -15.57
CA LYS A 528 -5.49 -4.34 -14.43
C LYS A 528 -6.32 -4.71 -13.20
N CYS A 529 -5.79 -4.44 -12.02
CA CYS A 529 -6.60 -4.50 -10.81
C CYS A 529 -7.89 -3.69 -11.03
N MET A 530 -9.02 -4.21 -10.62
CA MET A 530 -10.38 -3.67 -10.78
C MET A 530 -11.04 -3.89 -12.16
N ASP A 531 -10.36 -4.45 -13.15
CA ASP A 531 -10.99 -4.83 -14.42
C ASP A 531 -12.07 -5.90 -14.24
N GLU A 532 -13.06 -5.86 -15.12
CA GLU A 532 -13.99 -6.97 -15.34
C GLU A 532 -13.25 -8.08 -16.08
N CYS A 533 -13.36 -9.32 -15.60
CA CYS A 533 -12.71 -10.49 -16.17
C CYS A 533 -13.64 -11.70 -16.20
N ILE A 534 -13.32 -12.65 -17.05
CA ILE A 534 -13.95 -13.97 -17.10
C ILE A 534 -13.01 -15.00 -16.49
N VAL A 535 -13.59 -16.00 -15.83
CA VAL A 535 -12.87 -17.14 -15.24
C VAL A 535 -13.15 -18.37 -16.09
N VAL A 536 -12.09 -19.04 -16.52
CA VAL A 536 -12.19 -20.19 -17.40
C VAL A 536 -11.36 -21.37 -16.88
N THR A 537 -11.71 -22.59 -17.35
CA THR A 537 -10.88 -23.78 -17.18
C THR A 537 -9.67 -23.75 -18.13
N PRO A 538 -8.68 -24.67 -17.99
CA PRO A 538 -7.58 -24.79 -18.94
C PRO A 538 -8.04 -25.11 -20.37
N ASN A 539 -9.23 -25.73 -20.53
CA ASN A 539 -9.86 -26.02 -21.82
C ASN A 539 -10.68 -24.83 -22.38
N ASP A 540 -10.56 -23.65 -21.76
CA ASP A 540 -11.30 -22.43 -22.09
C ASP A 540 -12.82 -22.51 -21.89
N ASP A 541 -13.33 -23.39 -21.00
CA ASP A 541 -14.74 -23.37 -20.63
C ASP A 541 -15.02 -22.20 -19.67
N LEU A 542 -15.99 -21.36 -20.03
CA LEU A 542 -16.42 -20.26 -19.17
C LEU A 542 -17.15 -20.81 -17.92
N ILE A 543 -16.63 -20.48 -16.72
CA ILE A 543 -17.17 -20.99 -15.44
C ILE A 543 -17.70 -19.91 -14.52
N ALA A 544 -17.11 -18.71 -14.59
CA ALA A 544 -17.54 -17.58 -13.76
C ALA A 544 -17.10 -16.26 -14.39
N PHE A 545 -17.57 -15.15 -13.83
CA PHE A 545 -17.12 -13.81 -14.20
C PHE A 545 -17.16 -12.90 -12.97
N GLY A 546 -16.37 -11.84 -13.00
CA GLY A 546 -16.28 -10.94 -11.87
C GLY A 546 -15.27 -9.83 -12.07
N LYS A 547 -14.69 -9.41 -10.96
CA LYS A 547 -13.74 -8.31 -10.92
C LYS A 547 -12.38 -8.80 -10.43
N LEU A 548 -11.34 -8.50 -11.16
CA LEU A 548 -9.96 -8.74 -10.75
C LEU A 548 -9.61 -7.83 -9.55
N ILE A 549 -8.99 -8.39 -8.51
CA ILE A 549 -8.66 -7.65 -7.28
C ILE A 549 -7.16 -7.35 -7.19
N ILE A 550 -6.35 -8.09 -7.92
CA ILE A 550 -4.89 -7.96 -8.00
C ILE A 550 -4.48 -7.44 -9.38
N ALA A 551 -3.25 -6.96 -9.51
CA ALA A 551 -2.63 -6.82 -10.81
C ALA A 551 -2.05 -8.19 -11.26
N PRO A 552 -2.06 -8.55 -12.55
CA PRO A 552 -1.47 -9.81 -13.02
C PRO A 552 -0.03 -10.03 -12.58
N LYS A 553 0.75 -8.95 -12.48
CA LYS A 553 2.13 -8.98 -12.01
C LYS A 553 2.27 -9.49 -10.56
N GLU A 554 1.23 -9.34 -9.75
CA GLU A 554 1.25 -9.81 -8.36
C GLU A 554 1.25 -11.34 -8.25
N LEU A 555 0.72 -12.06 -9.25
CA LEU A 555 0.77 -13.54 -9.27
C LEU A 555 2.20 -14.07 -9.39
N VAL A 556 3.08 -13.33 -10.06
CA VAL A 556 4.50 -13.70 -10.19
C VAL A 556 5.26 -13.50 -8.88
N LEU A 557 4.79 -12.54 -8.06
CA LEU A 557 5.44 -12.13 -6.82
C LEU A 557 4.80 -12.74 -5.55
N GLY A 558 3.68 -13.46 -5.69
CA GLY A 558 3.02 -14.07 -4.54
C GLY A 558 1.75 -14.85 -4.90
N GLN A 559 1.52 -15.95 -4.21
CA GLN A 559 0.40 -16.87 -4.49
C GLN A 559 -0.71 -16.82 -3.44
N GLN A 560 -0.69 -15.85 -2.53
CA GLN A 560 -1.69 -15.75 -1.46
C GLN A 560 -2.73 -14.65 -1.72
N GLY A 561 -3.93 -14.86 -1.20
CA GLY A 561 -5.02 -13.89 -1.26
C GLY A 561 -6.03 -14.15 -2.36
N MET A 562 -7.09 -13.32 -2.36
CA MET A 562 -8.14 -13.35 -3.37
C MET A 562 -7.68 -12.63 -4.65
N ALA A 563 -7.77 -13.31 -5.78
CA ALA A 563 -7.44 -12.74 -7.08
C ALA A 563 -8.68 -12.22 -7.83
N VAL A 564 -9.75 -12.99 -7.90
CA VAL A 564 -11.00 -12.56 -8.52
C VAL A 564 -12.14 -12.60 -7.52
N ARG A 565 -12.81 -11.47 -7.36
CA ARG A 565 -14.11 -11.43 -6.70
C ARG A 565 -15.17 -11.83 -7.72
N VAL A 566 -15.54 -13.09 -7.70
CA VAL A 566 -16.58 -13.62 -8.56
C VAL A 566 -17.91 -12.92 -8.23
N ARG A 567 -18.62 -12.49 -9.27
CA ARG A 567 -19.94 -11.89 -9.19
C ARG A 567 -21.01 -12.96 -9.30
N SER A 568 -20.82 -13.86 -10.26
CA SER A 568 -21.70 -15.01 -10.47
C SER A 568 -20.91 -16.14 -11.12
N GLY A 569 -21.22 -17.37 -10.76
CA GLY A 569 -20.88 -18.54 -11.53
C GLY A 569 -21.86 -18.73 -12.69
N ILE A 570 -21.49 -19.52 -13.67
CA ILE A 570 -22.36 -19.77 -14.85
C ILE A 570 -23.58 -20.65 -14.49
N GLU A 571 -23.43 -21.52 -13.47
CA GLU A 571 -24.52 -22.41 -12.99
C GLU A 571 -25.46 -21.73 -11.97
N THR A 572 -25.06 -20.62 -11.42
CA THR A 572 -25.96 -19.82 -10.56
C THR A 572 -26.90 -19.02 -11.45
N SER A 573 -28.10 -19.51 -11.64
CA SER A 573 -29.23 -18.85 -12.34
C SER A 573 -29.69 -17.59 -11.59
#